data_1f42250df180486ac1d28478e0df75c4
#
_entry.id   1f42250df180486ac1d28478e0df75c4
#
_cell.length_a   1.000
_cell.length_b   1.000
_cell.length_c   1.000
_cell.angle_alpha   90.00
_cell.angle_beta   90.00
_cell.angle_gamma   90.00
#
_symmetry.space_group_name_H-M   'P 1'
#
loop_
_entity.id
_entity.type
_entity.pdbx_description
1 polymer ?
#
loop_
_entity_poly.entity_id
_entity_poly.type
_entity_poly.pdbx_seq_one_letter_code
_entity_poly.pdbx_strand_id
1 'polypeptide(L)'
;VSELDVMRYYIKLSHRNHFIEKGLYPLGSCTMQYDPRFHEALVRHSCFNNIHPCQPESTLQGSLEILYELQQDLAEISGMHKVTLQPVAGAQGEFTGIKVIAAYHRAKGNHHKTKIIIPDSAHGTNPATCSLVGYDVVELKSDARGRCDMEHLKSIVDDSIAGFMLTNPNTLGLFEDQIEEIADIIHSVDGLIYMDGANLNALLGIVQPGKIGFDVMHFNLHKTFATPHGGGGPGSGPVGVVEKLAPYLPVPTIGHGEDGYFFDYGHAETSIGKVHTFHGNFAVLLRAYIYIKMLGAEGLKRVSENAVVNANYLMVLLKDHYHIQHTEHCMHEFVADSLWQKKEFGVTTLDIAKRLLDKGFHAPTVYFPLIVPEAMMIEPTETESKESLDAFAAAMIEIAQECRDNPELLHEAPLTTPVRRVDDVRAVKFLDVAFSPGE
;
A
#
# COMPACT_ATOMS: atom_id res chain seq x y z
N VAL A 1 14.76 -34.13 -20.87
CA VAL A 1 15.15 -33.03 -20.01
C VAL A 1 15.14 -33.54 -18.58
N SER A 2 16.26 -33.41 -17.85
CA SER A 2 16.36 -33.83 -16.45
C SER A 2 15.74 -32.79 -15.51
N GLU A 3 15.41 -33.22 -14.29
CA GLU A 3 14.96 -32.29 -13.24
C GLU A 3 15.99 -31.16 -13.02
N LEU A 4 17.27 -31.50 -13.01
CA LEU A 4 18.36 -30.55 -12.85
C LEU A 4 18.38 -29.49 -13.98
N ASP A 5 18.13 -29.88 -15.24
CA ASP A 5 18.06 -28.95 -16.34
C ASP A 5 16.89 -27.99 -16.23
N VAL A 6 15.72 -28.49 -15.80
CA VAL A 6 14.53 -27.68 -15.51
C VAL A 6 14.82 -26.66 -14.41
N MET A 7 15.41 -27.11 -13.29
CA MET A 7 15.77 -26.23 -12.17
C MET A 7 16.76 -25.13 -12.61
N ARG A 8 17.80 -25.49 -13.37
CA ARG A 8 18.78 -24.53 -13.88
C ARG A 8 18.16 -23.50 -14.82
N TYR A 9 17.20 -23.94 -15.66
CA TYR A 9 16.49 -23.06 -16.56
C TYR A 9 15.69 -22.00 -15.78
N TYR A 10 14.87 -22.40 -14.84
CA TYR A 10 14.02 -21.48 -14.08
C TYR A 10 14.83 -20.59 -13.12
N ILE A 11 15.90 -21.08 -12.52
CA ILE A 11 16.81 -20.27 -11.71
C ILE A 11 17.45 -19.18 -12.56
N LYS A 12 17.96 -19.51 -13.76
CA LYS A 12 18.50 -18.50 -14.68
C LYS A 12 17.45 -17.47 -15.10
N LEU A 13 16.22 -17.91 -15.32
CA LEU A 13 15.11 -17.03 -15.70
C LEU A 13 14.73 -16.11 -14.53
N SER A 14 14.65 -16.61 -13.31
CA SER A 14 14.34 -15.80 -12.12
C SER A 14 15.36 -14.68 -11.89
N HIS A 15 16.65 -14.97 -12.14
CA HIS A 15 17.72 -13.96 -12.00
C HIS A 15 17.63 -12.81 -13.01
N ARG A 16 16.80 -12.90 -14.06
CA ARG A 16 16.53 -11.79 -14.96
C ARG A 16 15.57 -10.76 -14.39
N ASN A 17 14.81 -11.13 -13.35
CA ASN A 17 13.97 -10.22 -12.59
C ASN A 17 14.70 -9.72 -11.35
N HIS A 18 14.17 -8.64 -10.78
CA HIS A 18 14.53 -8.20 -9.43
C HIS A 18 13.64 -8.90 -8.41
N PHE A 19 14.16 -9.20 -7.22
CA PHE A 19 13.45 -9.73 -6.06
C PHE A 19 14.21 -9.34 -4.79
N ILE A 20 13.50 -9.30 -3.67
CA ILE A 20 14.01 -8.70 -2.43
C ILE A 20 15.31 -9.35 -1.91
N GLU A 21 15.49 -10.66 -2.08
CA GLU A 21 16.71 -11.34 -1.66
C GLU A 21 17.91 -11.08 -2.58
N LYS A 22 17.69 -10.47 -3.74
CA LYS A 22 18.76 -10.06 -4.66
C LYS A 22 19.36 -8.70 -4.26
N GLY A 23 18.56 -7.83 -3.68
CA GLY A 23 19.00 -6.50 -3.26
C GLY A 23 17.84 -5.57 -2.95
N LEU A 24 18.16 -4.38 -2.49
CA LEU A 24 17.22 -3.33 -2.12
C LEU A 24 16.18 -3.09 -3.23
N TYR A 25 14.92 -3.02 -2.82
CA TYR A 25 13.77 -2.81 -3.69
C TYR A 25 13.04 -1.50 -3.32
N PRO A 26 13.53 -0.33 -3.73
CA PRO A 26 13.15 0.99 -3.20
C PRO A 26 11.84 1.52 -3.79
N LEU A 27 10.88 0.65 -4.12
CA LEU A 27 9.66 1.00 -4.84
C LEU A 27 8.66 1.69 -3.88
N GLY A 28 8.58 3.01 -3.97
CA GLY A 28 7.71 3.83 -3.12
C GLY A 28 6.23 3.50 -3.26
N SER A 29 5.50 3.63 -2.17
CA SER A 29 4.10 3.24 -1.98
C SER A 29 3.79 1.76 -2.20
N CYS A 30 4.81 0.89 -2.24
CA CYS A 30 4.65 -0.55 -2.43
C CYS A 30 5.13 -1.37 -1.23
N THR A 31 5.99 -0.80 -0.39
CA THR A 31 6.57 -1.45 0.79
C THR A 31 7.14 -2.83 0.46
N MET A 32 8.19 -2.84 -0.37
CA MET A 32 8.86 -4.07 -0.80
C MET A 32 9.83 -4.58 0.27
N GLN A 33 9.30 -4.89 1.46
CA GLN A 33 10.06 -5.43 2.58
C GLN A 33 10.34 -6.93 2.39
N TYR A 34 11.26 -7.48 3.17
CA TYR A 34 11.55 -8.91 3.19
C TYR A 34 10.41 -9.70 3.86
N ASP A 35 9.91 -10.71 3.16
CA ASP A 35 8.94 -11.67 3.69
C ASP A 35 9.67 -12.86 4.34
N PRO A 36 9.56 -13.08 5.67
CA PRO A 36 10.30 -14.14 6.35
C PRO A 36 10.00 -15.53 5.78
N ARG A 37 11.04 -16.23 5.32
CA ARG A 37 10.92 -17.54 4.64
C ARG A 37 10.24 -18.62 5.46
N PHE A 38 10.31 -18.57 6.80
CA PHE A 38 9.66 -19.59 7.63
C PHE A 38 8.12 -19.48 7.57
N HIS A 39 7.54 -18.33 7.22
CA HIS A 39 6.11 -18.19 6.98
C HIS A 39 5.64 -19.19 5.91
N GLU A 40 6.45 -19.41 4.87
CA GLU A 40 6.14 -20.35 3.80
C GLU A 40 6.05 -21.80 4.28
N ALA A 41 6.92 -22.20 5.21
CA ALA A 41 6.89 -23.54 5.78
C ALA A 41 5.61 -23.78 6.59
N LEU A 42 5.16 -22.77 7.36
CA LEU A 42 3.93 -22.85 8.15
C LEU A 42 2.69 -22.85 7.26
N VAL A 43 2.61 -21.94 6.30
CA VAL A 43 1.45 -21.81 5.41
C VAL A 43 1.26 -23.04 4.53
N ARG A 44 2.34 -23.74 4.16
CA ARG A 44 2.29 -24.99 3.37
C ARG A 44 1.90 -26.21 4.19
N HIS A 45 1.74 -26.09 5.51
CA HIS A 45 1.35 -27.23 6.32
C HIS A 45 -0.05 -27.75 5.91
N SER A 46 -0.22 -29.08 5.87
CA SER A 46 -1.43 -29.73 5.35
C SER A 46 -2.71 -29.35 6.11
N CYS A 47 -2.62 -29.00 7.38
CA CYS A 47 -3.76 -28.54 8.16
C CYS A 47 -4.36 -27.23 7.67
N PHE A 48 -3.61 -26.43 6.91
CA PHE A 48 -4.08 -25.18 6.31
C PHE A 48 -4.35 -25.30 4.82
N ASN A 49 -3.54 -26.11 4.10
CA ASN A 49 -3.64 -26.23 2.64
C ASN A 49 -4.71 -27.24 2.17
N ASN A 50 -5.07 -28.20 3.00
CA ASN A 50 -5.99 -29.30 2.62
C ASN A 50 -7.40 -29.08 3.18
N ILE A 51 -7.79 -27.86 3.48
CA ILE A 51 -9.13 -27.49 3.92
C ILE A 51 -9.86 -26.68 2.86
N HIS A 52 -11.19 -26.71 2.90
CA HIS A 52 -12.03 -25.91 2.03
C HIS A 52 -12.93 -24.99 2.87
N PRO A 53 -13.09 -23.70 2.51
CA PRO A 53 -13.85 -22.73 3.32
C PRO A 53 -15.33 -23.06 3.48
N CYS A 54 -15.90 -23.95 2.67
CA CYS A 54 -17.29 -24.41 2.78
C CYS A 54 -17.43 -25.75 3.53
N GLN A 55 -16.40 -26.21 4.23
CA GLN A 55 -16.52 -27.35 5.14
C GLN A 55 -17.40 -26.98 6.36
N PRO A 56 -17.97 -27.95 7.09
CA PRO A 56 -18.64 -27.68 8.35
C PRO A 56 -17.74 -26.94 9.35
N GLU A 57 -18.25 -25.92 10.00
CA GLU A 57 -17.49 -25.07 10.96
C GLU A 57 -16.76 -25.88 12.02
N SER A 58 -17.36 -26.99 12.48
CA SER A 58 -16.74 -27.92 13.45
C SER A 58 -15.40 -28.50 12.97
N THR A 59 -15.13 -28.51 11.66
CA THR A 59 -13.88 -29.00 11.06
C THR A 59 -12.90 -27.87 10.75
N LEU A 60 -13.29 -26.62 10.93
CA LEU A 60 -12.53 -25.42 10.60
C LEU A 60 -12.07 -24.62 11.82
N GLN A 61 -12.29 -25.12 13.04
CA GLN A 61 -12.12 -24.36 14.27
C GLN A 61 -10.78 -23.64 14.39
N GLY A 62 -9.65 -24.29 14.15
CA GLY A 62 -8.34 -23.64 14.20
C GLY A 62 -8.13 -22.55 13.14
N SER A 63 -8.73 -22.71 11.95
CA SER A 63 -8.67 -21.67 10.91
C SER A 63 -9.57 -20.50 11.22
N LEU A 64 -10.75 -20.75 11.80
CA LEU A 64 -11.66 -19.70 12.28
C LEU A 64 -11.07 -18.93 13.45
N GLU A 65 -10.39 -19.61 14.38
CA GLU A 65 -9.64 -18.99 15.48
C GLU A 65 -8.59 -18.00 14.97
N ILE A 66 -7.75 -18.43 14.01
CA ILE A 66 -6.75 -17.57 13.37
C ILE A 66 -7.40 -16.34 12.74
N LEU A 67 -8.49 -16.51 11.99
CA LEU A 67 -9.21 -15.38 11.38
C LEU A 67 -9.83 -14.46 12.43
N TYR A 68 -10.42 -15.03 13.49
CA TYR A 68 -10.98 -14.24 14.59
C TYR A 68 -9.89 -13.42 15.29
N GLU A 69 -8.78 -14.04 15.67
CA GLU A 69 -7.68 -13.33 16.33
C GLU A 69 -7.07 -12.26 15.40
N LEU A 70 -6.92 -12.53 14.11
CA LEU A 70 -6.43 -11.52 13.17
C LEU A 70 -7.38 -10.32 13.07
N GLN A 71 -8.70 -10.53 13.11
CA GLN A 71 -9.66 -9.41 13.19
C GLN A 71 -9.43 -8.55 14.45
N GLN A 72 -9.18 -9.21 15.61
CA GLN A 72 -8.92 -8.50 16.86
C GLN A 72 -7.55 -7.78 16.82
N ASP A 73 -6.51 -8.44 16.34
CA ASP A 73 -5.18 -7.85 16.25
C ASP A 73 -5.21 -6.59 15.35
N LEU A 74 -5.85 -6.65 14.18
CA LEU A 74 -5.98 -5.49 13.28
C LEU A 74 -6.85 -4.38 13.87
N ALA A 75 -7.89 -4.72 14.62
CA ALA A 75 -8.72 -3.75 15.35
C ALA A 75 -7.90 -3.03 16.43
N GLU A 76 -7.12 -3.77 17.22
CA GLU A 76 -6.24 -3.19 18.25
C GLU A 76 -5.14 -2.31 17.62
N ILE A 77 -4.46 -2.79 16.59
CA ILE A 77 -3.40 -2.02 15.89
C ILE A 77 -3.92 -0.69 15.37
N SER A 78 -5.13 -0.67 14.83
CA SER A 78 -5.72 0.52 14.20
C SER A 78 -6.58 1.37 15.14
N GLY A 79 -6.96 0.87 16.30
CA GLY A 79 -7.95 1.50 17.18
C GLY A 79 -9.38 1.47 16.61
N MET A 80 -9.65 0.61 15.62
CA MET A 80 -10.99 0.39 15.07
C MET A 80 -11.80 -0.57 15.94
N HIS A 81 -13.13 -0.48 15.83
CA HIS A 81 -14.02 -1.33 16.63
C HIS A 81 -14.16 -2.75 16.06
N LYS A 82 -14.30 -2.88 14.73
CA LYS A 82 -14.50 -4.17 14.06
C LYS A 82 -13.81 -4.18 12.69
N VAL A 83 -13.28 -5.35 12.28
CA VAL A 83 -12.56 -5.54 11.02
C VAL A 83 -13.18 -6.68 10.22
N THR A 84 -13.36 -6.49 8.90
CA THR A 84 -13.64 -7.56 7.95
C THR A 84 -12.39 -7.96 7.20
N LEU A 85 -12.18 -9.26 7.00
CA LEU A 85 -11.04 -9.83 6.28
C LEU A 85 -11.36 -10.19 4.81
N GLN A 86 -12.59 -9.95 4.35
CA GLN A 86 -13.07 -10.41 3.05
C GLN A 86 -12.35 -9.78 1.85
N PRO A 87 -12.03 -8.47 1.82
CA PRO A 87 -11.41 -7.87 0.65
C PRO A 87 -10.04 -8.45 0.36
N VAL A 88 -9.77 -8.77 -0.92
CA VAL A 88 -8.57 -9.50 -1.37
C VAL A 88 -7.52 -8.59 -2.04
N ALA A 89 -7.73 -7.29 -2.00
CA ALA A 89 -6.81 -6.28 -2.51
C ALA A 89 -7.07 -4.92 -1.83
N GLY A 90 -6.10 -4.01 -1.87
CA GLY A 90 -6.28 -2.63 -1.39
C GLY A 90 -7.45 -1.93 -2.08
N ALA A 91 -7.50 -1.96 -3.41
CA ALA A 91 -8.60 -1.38 -4.18
C ALA A 91 -9.97 -1.99 -3.84
N GLN A 92 -10.05 -3.27 -3.49
CA GLN A 92 -11.29 -3.87 -3.01
C GLN A 92 -11.61 -3.44 -1.56
N GLY A 93 -10.58 -3.19 -0.74
CA GLY A 93 -10.74 -2.56 0.57
C GLY A 93 -11.28 -1.15 0.45
N GLU A 94 -10.75 -0.33 -0.47
CA GLU A 94 -11.28 0.99 -0.81
C GLU A 94 -12.78 0.90 -1.20
N PHE A 95 -13.09 0.06 -2.17
CA PHE A 95 -14.47 -0.17 -2.61
C PHE A 95 -15.38 -0.56 -1.44
N THR A 96 -14.94 -1.49 -0.60
CA THR A 96 -15.69 -1.96 0.56
C THR A 96 -15.97 -0.83 1.55
N GLY A 97 -14.95 -0.05 1.91
CA GLY A 97 -15.09 1.05 2.87
C GLY A 97 -15.99 2.18 2.34
N ILE A 98 -15.86 2.55 1.06
CA ILE A 98 -16.74 3.54 0.45
C ILE A 98 -18.19 3.02 0.35
N LYS A 99 -18.39 1.72 0.11
CA LYS A 99 -19.74 1.08 0.16
C LYS A 99 -20.32 1.10 1.57
N VAL A 100 -19.51 0.94 2.63
CA VAL A 100 -19.95 1.07 4.03
C VAL A 100 -20.40 2.50 4.31
N ILE A 101 -19.65 3.53 3.86
CA ILE A 101 -20.04 4.93 3.95
C ILE A 101 -21.39 5.17 3.25
N ALA A 102 -21.56 4.65 2.03
CA ALA A 102 -22.79 4.77 1.28
C ALA A 102 -23.99 4.09 1.99
N ALA A 103 -23.78 2.92 2.58
CA ALA A 103 -24.82 2.21 3.33
C ALA A 103 -25.24 2.97 4.60
N TYR A 104 -24.29 3.53 5.32
CA TYR A 104 -24.56 4.38 6.49
C TYR A 104 -25.42 5.60 6.13
N HIS A 105 -25.03 6.37 5.13
CA HIS A 105 -25.81 7.55 4.70
C HIS A 105 -27.19 7.17 4.18
N ARG A 106 -27.31 6.06 3.44
CA ARG A 106 -28.60 5.54 2.97
C ARG A 106 -29.51 5.16 4.12
N ALA A 107 -28.99 4.47 5.13
CA ALA A 107 -29.76 4.06 6.31
C ALA A 107 -30.27 5.26 7.12
N LYS A 108 -29.52 6.37 7.13
CA LYS A 108 -29.92 7.64 7.75
C LYS A 108 -30.85 8.51 6.88
N GLY A 109 -31.12 8.12 5.64
CA GLY A 109 -31.89 8.92 4.69
C GLY A 109 -31.13 10.12 4.11
N ASN A 110 -29.82 10.16 4.23
CA ASN A 110 -28.97 11.26 3.78
C ASN A 110 -28.69 11.17 2.26
N HIS A 111 -29.71 11.14 1.43
CA HIS A 111 -29.58 10.97 -0.04
C HIS A 111 -28.91 12.17 -0.74
N HIS A 112 -28.83 13.31 -0.08
CA HIS A 112 -28.17 14.53 -0.57
C HIS A 112 -26.64 14.47 -0.45
N LYS A 113 -26.09 13.53 0.32
CA LYS A 113 -24.65 13.32 0.47
C LYS A 113 -24.10 12.54 -0.71
N THR A 114 -23.61 13.28 -1.70
CA THR A 114 -23.20 12.74 -3.00
C THR A 114 -21.73 12.94 -3.32
N LYS A 115 -20.96 13.63 -2.45
CA LYS A 115 -19.58 14.00 -2.72
C LYS A 115 -18.61 13.44 -1.70
N ILE A 116 -17.41 13.07 -2.16
CA ILE A 116 -16.25 12.72 -1.31
C ILE A 116 -15.10 13.66 -1.68
N ILE A 117 -14.49 14.26 -0.65
CA ILE A 117 -13.30 15.09 -0.79
C ILE A 117 -12.06 14.18 -0.83
N ILE A 118 -11.14 14.45 -1.75
CA ILE A 118 -9.88 13.69 -1.92
C ILE A 118 -8.73 14.68 -2.16
N PRO A 119 -7.60 14.60 -1.42
CA PRO A 119 -6.42 15.41 -1.69
C PRO A 119 -5.82 15.13 -3.07
N ASP A 120 -5.22 16.14 -3.69
CA ASP A 120 -4.53 16.05 -4.98
C ASP A 120 -3.29 15.14 -4.96
N SER A 121 -2.75 14.88 -3.77
CA SER A 121 -1.67 13.92 -3.53
C SER A 121 -2.12 12.46 -3.45
N ALA A 122 -3.43 12.17 -3.53
CA ALA A 122 -3.96 10.82 -3.36
C ALA A 122 -3.55 9.88 -4.50
N HIS A 123 -3.56 8.58 -4.20
CA HIS A 123 -3.39 7.55 -5.22
C HIS A 123 -4.57 7.56 -6.20
N GLY A 124 -4.30 7.31 -7.48
CA GLY A 124 -5.32 7.35 -8.54
C GLY A 124 -6.49 6.38 -8.38
N THR A 125 -6.34 5.32 -7.57
CA THR A 125 -7.43 4.38 -7.24
C THR A 125 -8.49 5.01 -6.33
N ASN A 126 -8.14 6.00 -5.49
CA ASN A 126 -9.08 6.63 -4.57
C ASN A 126 -10.23 7.34 -5.29
N PRO A 127 -9.98 8.30 -6.22
CA PRO A 127 -11.06 8.91 -6.99
C PRO A 127 -11.80 7.91 -7.88
N ALA A 128 -11.10 6.94 -8.46
CA ALA A 128 -11.72 5.90 -9.28
C ALA A 128 -12.72 5.05 -8.48
N THR A 129 -12.36 4.66 -7.25
CA THR A 129 -13.25 3.90 -6.35
C THR A 129 -14.46 4.70 -5.92
N CYS A 130 -14.30 5.99 -5.56
CA CYS A 130 -15.43 6.86 -5.22
C CYS A 130 -16.42 6.97 -6.38
N SER A 131 -15.93 7.21 -7.60
CA SER A 131 -16.76 7.25 -8.79
C SER A 131 -17.46 5.92 -9.10
N LEU A 132 -16.76 4.79 -8.89
CA LEU A 132 -17.34 3.45 -9.07
C LEU A 132 -18.52 3.18 -8.12
N VAL A 133 -18.48 3.71 -6.90
CA VAL A 133 -19.59 3.60 -5.93
C VAL A 133 -20.70 4.60 -6.21
N GLY A 134 -20.46 5.63 -7.02
CA GLY A 134 -21.45 6.63 -7.44
C GLY A 134 -21.33 7.98 -6.71
N TYR A 135 -20.18 8.28 -6.12
CA TYR A 135 -19.88 9.59 -5.55
C TYR A 135 -19.14 10.49 -6.53
N ASP A 136 -19.46 11.77 -6.50
CA ASP A 136 -18.69 12.81 -7.13
C ASP A 136 -17.44 13.09 -6.29
N VAL A 137 -16.30 13.29 -6.96
CA VAL A 137 -15.03 13.60 -6.30
C VAL A 137 -14.81 15.11 -6.28
N VAL A 138 -14.50 15.65 -5.11
CA VAL A 138 -14.09 17.04 -4.92
C VAL A 138 -12.60 17.04 -4.54
N GLU A 139 -11.77 17.62 -5.42
CA GLU A 139 -10.33 17.70 -5.18
C GLU A 139 -10.00 18.74 -4.12
N LEU A 140 -9.22 18.35 -3.11
CA LEU A 140 -8.60 19.27 -2.14
C LEU A 140 -7.14 19.49 -2.52
N LYS A 141 -6.73 20.73 -2.60
CA LYS A 141 -5.33 21.08 -2.91
C LYS A 141 -4.43 20.91 -1.70
N SER A 142 -3.17 20.58 -1.97
CA SER A 142 -2.11 20.61 -0.97
C SER A 142 -1.63 22.07 -0.74
N ASP A 143 -1.24 22.36 0.50
CA ASP A 143 -0.57 23.59 0.89
C ASP A 143 0.93 23.57 0.54
N ALA A 144 1.66 24.66 0.83
CA ALA A 144 3.10 24.75 0.58
C ALA A 144 3.94 23.74 1.41
N ARG A 145 3.36 23.17 2.48
CA ARG A 145 4.00 22.13 3.32
C ARG A 145 3.72 20.71 2.77
N GLY A 146 2.98 20.58 1.66
CA GLY A 146 2.58 19.31 1.09
C GLY A 146 1.48 18.56 1.88
N ARG A 147 0.73 19.26 2.71
CA ARG A 147 -0.42 18.77 3.49
C ARG A 147 -1.72 19.37 2.98
N CYS A 148 -2.84 18.97 3.54
CA CYS A 148 -4.15 19.51 3.17
C CYS A 148 -4.20 21.04 3.39
N ASP A 149 -4.66 21.79 2.38
CA ASP A 149 -4.94 23.22 2.52
C ASP A 149 -6.25 23.42 3.30
N MET A 150 -6.13 23.83 4.56
CA MET A 150 -7.26 23.99 5.48
C MET A 150 -8.22 25.10 5.09
N GLU A 151 -7.72 26.18 4.48
CA GLU A 151 -8.59 27.27 3.99
C GLU A 151 -9.41 26.81 2.78
N HIS A 152 -8.79 26.07 1.88
CA HIS A 152 -9.49 25.44 0.77
C HIS A 152 -10.50 24.40 1.29
N LEU A 153 -10.12 23.53 2.25
CA LEU A 153 -11.05 22.57 2.86
C LEU A 153 -12.31 23.27 3.40
N LYS A 154 -12.13 24.29 4.24
CA LYS A 154 -13.26 25.07 4.81
C LYS A 154 -14.15 25.70 3.75
N SER A 155 -13.59 26.05 2.59
CA SER A 155 -14.34 26.67 1.49
C SER A 155 -15.19 25.71 0.67
N ILE A 156 -14.85 24.40 0.66
CA ILE A 156 -15.51 23.37 -0.16
C ILE A 156 -16.41 22.43 0.65
N VAL A 157 -16.33 22.46 1.98
CA VAL A 157 -17.19 21.63 2.85
C VAL A 157 -18.60 22.21 2.91
N ASP A 158 -19.57 21.38 2.53
CA ASP A 158 -21.00 21.67 2.63
C ASP A 158 -21.78 20.42 3.04
N ASP A 159 -23.08 20.53 3.18
CA ASP A 159 -23.95 19.41 3.59
C ASP A 159 -24.03 18.26 2.55
N SER A 160 -23.56 18.44 1.33
CA SER A 160 -23.49 17.39 0.32
C SER A 160 -22.31 16.43 0.49
N ILE A 161 -21.38 16.72 1.41
CA ILE A 161 -20.19 15.91 1.65
C ILE A 161 -20.56 14.63 2.43
N ALA A 162 -20.40 13.48 1.77
CA ALA A 162 -20.55 12.16 2.38
C ALA A 162 -19.31 11.74 3.18
N GLY A 163 -18.13 12.16 2.73
CA GLY A 163 -16.89 11.81 3.40
C GLY A 163 -15.65 12.50 2.82
N PHE A 164 -14.55 12.22 3.48
CA PHE A 164 -13.21 12.65 3.12
C PHE A 164 -12.29 11.42 3.07
N MET A 165 -11.58 11.20 1.98
CA MET A 165 -10.69 10.05 1.80
C MET A 165 -9.24 10.52 1.71
N LEU A 166 -8.41 10.07 2.63
CA LEU A 166 -7.03 10.50 2.84
C LEU A 166 -6.10 9.31 3.00
N THR A 167 -4.93 9.38 2.37
CA THR A 167 -3.78 8.51 2.70
C THR A 167 -2.95 9.21 3.78
N ASN A 168 -2.68 8.54 4.90
CA ASN A 168 -1.84 9.11 5.97
C ASN A 168 -0.84 8.06 6.50
N PRO A 169 0.50 8.28 6.38
CA PRO A 169 1.16 9.40 5.69
C PRO A 169 0.80 9.48 4.22
N ASN A 170 0.85 10.69 3.63
CA ASN A 170 0.51 10.91 2.24
C ASN A 170 1.62 10.44 1.28
N THR A 171 1.38 10.52 -0.02
CA THR A 171 2.32 10.06 -1.07
C THR A 171 3.58 10.94 -1.24
N LEU A 172 3.68 12.02 -0.49
CA LEU A 172 4.92 12.81 -0.36
C LEU A 172 5.79 12.32 0.81
N GLY A 173 5.33 11.30 1.55
CA GLY A 173 5.98 10.80 2.75
C GLY A 173 5.75 11.68 3.98
N LEU A 174 4.66 12.47 4.02
CA LEU A 174 4.38 13.43 5.08
C LEU A 174 3.15 13.00 5.89
N PHE A 175 3.26 13.07 7.22
CA PHE A 175 2.11 12.84 8.09
C PHE A 175 1.20 14.08 8.09
N GLU A 176 -0.12 13.88 7.91
CA GLU A 176 -1.11 14.95 8.04
C GLU A 176 -1.33 15.30 9.51
N ASP A 177 -0.69 16.36 9.96
CA ASP A 177 -0.66 16.79 11.36
C ASP A 177 -1.93 17.52 11.80
N GLN A 178 -2.81 17.89 10.86
CA GLN A 178 -4.08 18.56 11.11
C GLN A 178 -5.29 17.61 11.04
N ILE A 179 -5.04 16.29 11.08
CA ILE A 179 -6.09 15.29 10.89
C ILE A 179 -7.25 15.41 11.88
N GLU A 180 -7.00 15.80 13.13
CA GLU A 180 -8.06 15.99 14.13
C GLU A 180 -8.96 17.19 13.78
N GLU A 181 -8.39 18.30 13.31
CA GLU A 181 -9.17 19.47 12.82
C GLU A 181 -9.96 19.10 11.54
N ILE A 182 -9.35 18.36 10.62
CA ILE A 182 -10.03 17.85 9.42
C ILE A 182 -11.23 16.98 9.84
N ALA A 183 -11.03 16.09 10.83
CA ALA A 183 -12.09 15.24 11.36
C ALA A 183 -13.25 16.04 11.93
N ASP A 184 -12.97 17.04 12.76
CA ASP A 184 -13.99 17.91 13.32
C ASP A 184 -14.80 18.65 12.24
N ILE A 185 -14.14 19.16 11.20
CA ILE A 185 -14.80 19.86 10.09
C ILE A 185 -15.72 18.89 9.32
N ILE A 186 -15.25 17.71 8.96
CA ILE A 186 -16.04 16.73 8.18
C ILE A 186 -17.17 16.15 9.02
N HIS A 187 -16.93 15.82 10.29
CA HIS A 187 -17.97 15.33 11.19
C HIS A 187 -19.04 16.39 11.47
N SER A 188 -18.70 17.68 11.46
CA SER A 188 -19.67 18.77 11.67
C SER A 188 -20.80 18.80 10.64
N VAL A 189 -20.57 18.25 9.46
CA VAL A 189 -21.57 18.06 8.40
C VAL A 189 -22.06 16.60 8.30
N ASP A 190 -21.89 15.75 9.32
CA ASP A 190 -22.20 14.31 9.30
C ASP A 190 -21.51 13.56 8.15
N GLY A 191 -20.35 14.03 7.70
CA GLY A 191 -19.46 13.30 6.81
C GLY A 191 -18.64 12.28 7.58
N LEU A 192 -18.00 11.35 6.87
CA LEU A 192 -17.16 10.29 7.45
C LEU A 192 -15.73 10.39 6.92
N ILE A 193 -14.74 10.01 7.74
CA ILE A 193 -13.34 10.02 7.33
C ILE A 193 -12.84 8.62 7.03
N TYR A 194 -12.32 8.46 5.83
CA TYR A 194 -11.72 7.24 5.34
C TYR A 194 -10.19 7.37 5.25
N MET A 195 -9.47 6.43 5.85
CA MET A 195 -8.02 6.30 5.71
C MET A 195 -7.66 5.24 4.66
N ASP A 196 -6.94 5.64 3.64
CA ASP A 196 -6.14 4.72 2.86
C ASP A 196 -4.94 4.27 3.69
N GLY A 197 -4.96 3.01 4.13
CA GLY A 197 -3.96 2.42 5.01
C GLY A 197 -2.77 1.80 4.28
N ALA A 198 -2.53 2.17 3.02
CA ALA A 198 -1.38 1.69 2.26
C ALA A 198 -0.04 1.94 2.97
N ASN A 199 0.06 3.06 3.68
CA ASN A 199 1.28 3.54 4.35
C ASN A 199 1.28 3.29 5.87
N LEU A 200 0.47 2.34 6.36
CA LEU A 200 0.34 2.03 7.79
C LEU A 200 1.66 1.52 8.42
N ASN A 201 2.58 0.98 7.64
CA ASN A 201 3.91 0.55 8.10
C ASN A 201 4.73 1.68 8.75
N ALA A 202 4.40 2.93 8.51
CA ALA A 202 5.01 4.07 9.21
C ALA A 202 4.41 4.36 10.59
N LEU A 203 3.29 3.72 10.98
CA LEU A 203 2.47 4.11 12.12
C LEU A 203 2.27 3.01 13.18
N LEU A 204 2.68 1.77 12.90
CA LEU A 204 2.45 0.61 13.79
C LEU A 204 2.97 0.87 15.21
N GLY A 205 2.12 0.68 16.20
CA GLY A 205 2.45 0.86 17.61
C GLY A 205 2.74 2.31 18.05
N ILE A 206 2.52 3.29 17.15
CA ILE A 206 2.76 4.72 17.39
C ILE A 206 1.44 5.49 17.29
N VAL A 207 0.66 5.28 16.22
CA VAL A 207 -0.61 5.96 15.98
C VAL A 207 -1.70 4.92 15.74
N GLN A 208 -2.85 5.09 16.38
CA GLN A 208 -4.07 4.33 16.15
C GLN A 208 -5.07 5.19 15.36
N PRO A 209 -5.24 4.98 14.05
CA PRO A 209 -6.09 5.82 13.20
C PRO A 209 -7.51 6.06 13.74
N GLY A 210 -8.15 5.03 14.29
CA GLY A 210 -9.49 5.15 14.87
C GLY A 210 -9.60 6.10 16.06
N LYS A 211 -8.46 6.45 16.70
CA LYS A 211 -8.43 7.39 17.83
C LYS A 211 -8.14 8.84 17.45
N ILE A 212 -7.73 9.08 16.21
CA ILE A 212 -7.42 10.42 15.69
C ILE A 212 -8.43 10.91 14.64
N GLY A 213 -9.63 10.29 14.62
CA GLY A 213 -10.76 10.78 13.84
C GLY A 213 -11.12 9.99 12.58
N PHE A 214 -10.39 8.93 12.22
CA PHE A 214 -10.79 8.07 11.11
C PHE A 214 -11.94 7.13 11.49
N ASP A 215 -12.98 7.10 10.64
CA ASP A 215 -14.17 6.24 10.81
C ASP A 215 -14.03 4.90 10.11
N VAL A 216 -13.32 4.87 8.98
CA VAL A 216 -13.10 3.70 8.12
C VAL A 216 -11.66 3.68 7.69
N MET A 217 -11.04 2.51 7.61
CA MET A 217 -9.75 2.35 6.95
C MET A 217 -9.65 1.00 6.27
N HIS A 218 -8.84 0.91 5.22
CA HIS A 218 -8.37 -0.39 4.73
C HIS A 218 -6.91 -0.63 5.09
N PHE A 219 -6.55 -1.89 5.15
CA PHE A 219 -5.17 -2.33 5.30
C PHE A 219 -4.67 -2.91 3.98
N ASN A 220 -3.37 -2.81 3.74
CA ASN A 220 -2.70 -3.60 2.71
C ASN A 220 -1.77 -4.60 3.40
N LEU A 221 -2.23 -5.83 3.61
CA LEU A 221 -1.42 -6.84 4.32
C LEU A 221 -0.14 -7.17 3.54
N HIS A 222 -0.20 -7.06 2.21
CA HIS A 222 0.93 -7.25 1.31
C HIS A 222 1.90 -6.05 1.24
N LYS A 223 1.71 -5.04 2.10
CA LYS A 223 2.63 -3.91 2.31
C LYS A 223 3.13 -3.91 3.75
N THR A 224 2.24 -3.63 4.69
CA THR A 224 2.57 -3.44 6.11
C THR A 224 2.94 -4.74 6.85
N PHE A 225 2.39 -5.89 6.46
CA PHE A 225 2.48 -7.14 7.24
C PHE A 225 3.22 -8.28 6.52
N ALA A 226 4.20 -7.93 5.70
CA ALA A 226 5.15 -8.84 5.06
C ALA A 226 4.48 -10.07 4.43
N THR A 227 3.56 -9.83 3.50
CA THR A 227 2.97 -10.88 2.68
C THR A 227 3.27 -10.66 1.20
N PRO A 228 3.41 -11.71 0.38
CA PRO A 228 3.79 -11.59 -1.02
C PRO A 228 2.84 -10.70 -1.83
N HIS A 229 3.39 -9.84 -2.71
CA HIS A 229 2.62 -9.11 -3.72
C HIS A 229 2.08 -10.01 -4.84
N GLY A 230 2.72 -11.14 -5.07
CA GLY A 230 2.25 -12.22 -5.93
C GLY A 230 2.29 -11.94 -7.44
N GLY A 231 2.97 -10.87 -7.90
CA GLY A 231 3.10 -10.58 -9.33
C GLY A 231 1.78 -10.28 -10.04
N GLY A 232 0.90 -9.50 -9.38
CA GLY A 232 -0.44 -9.16 -9.87
C GLY A 232 -1.59 -9.79 -9.07
N GLY A 233 -1.33 -10.12 -7.87
CA GLY A 233 -2.11 -10.83 -6.84
C GLY A 233 -1.27 -11.98 -6.30
N PRO A 234 -1.71 -12.75 -5.29
CA PRO A 234 -2.78 -12.45 -4.36
C PRO A 234 -2.36 -11.35 -3.37
N GLY A 235 -3.31 -10.52 -2.98
CA GLY A 235 -3.14 -9.53 -1.92
C GLY A 235 -4.19 -9.72 -0.83
N SER A 236 -4.34 -8.72 0.03
CA SER A 236 -5.43 -8.64 1.00
C SER A 236 -5.65 -7.18 1.42
N GLY A 237 -6.90 -6.82 1.59
CA GLY A 237 -7.33 -5.46 1.93
C GLY A 237 -8.39 -5.43 3.02
N PRO A 238 -8.15 -5.96 4.23
CA PRO A 238 -9.10 -5.88 5.34
C PRO A 238 -9.59 -4.45 5.54
N VAL A 239 -10.83 -4.31 6.06
CA VAL A 239 -11.42 -3.01 6.34
C VAL A 239 -11.84 -2.95 7.79
N GLY A 240 -11.31 -1.95 8.51
CA GLY A 240 -11.65 -1.62 9.88
C GLY A 240 -12.61 -0.43 9.92
N VAL A 241 -13.53 -0.45 10.90
CA VAL A 241 -14.52 0.61 11.09
C VAL A 241 -14.75 0.90 12.56
N VAL A 242 -15.18 2.13 12.87
CA VAL A 242 -15.66 2.51 14.19
C VAL A 242 -17.04 1.85 14.48
N GLU A 243 -17.46 1.85 15.75
CA GLU A 243 -18.65 1.15 16.24
C GLU A 243 -19.93 1.45 15.44
N LYS A 244 -20.21 2.74 15.15
CA LYS A 244 -21.39 3.17 14.39
C LYS A 244 -21.51 2.59 13.00
N LEU A 245 -20.40 2.09 12.42
CA LEU A 245 -20.31 1.54 11.06
C LEU A 245 -20.25 0.00 11.04
N ALA A 246 -20.01 -0.65 12.18
CA ALA A 246 -19.91 -2.10 12.27
C ALA A 246 -21.10 -2.87 11.65
N PRO A 247 -22.37 -2.40 11.81
CA PRO A 247 -23.53 -3.07 11.20
C PRO A 247 -23.54 -3.13 9.67
N TYR A 248 -22.75 -2.30 9.02
CA TYR A 248 -22.70 -2.23 7.53
C TYR A 248 -21.56 -3.05 6.92
N LEU A 249 -20.66 -3.61 7.76
CA LEU A 249 -19.55 -4.44 7.26
C LEU A 249 -20.06 -5.65 6.47
N PRO A 250 -19.28 -6.17 5.51
CA PRO A 250 -19.56 -7.43 4.82
C PRO A 250 -19.79 -8.58 5.79
N VAL A 251 -20.77 -9.42 5.50
CA VAL A 251 -21.01 -10.66 6.24
C VAL A 251 -20.66 -11.89 5.39
N PRO A 252 -20.23 -13.02 6.03
CA PRO A 252 -19.98 -13.14 7.46
C PRO A 252 -18.68 -12.47 7.92
N THR A 253 -18.63 -12.05 9.17
CA THR A 253 -17.39 -11.92 9.95
C THR A 253 -17.17 -13.20 10.74
N ILE A 254 -16.09 -13.30 11.52
CA ILE A 254 -15.89 -14.46 12.40
C ILE A 254 -16.31 -14.06 13.82
N GLY A 255 -17.19 -14.87 14.40
CA GLY A 255 -17.64 -14.74 15.79
C GLY A 255 -17.03 -15.83 16.67
N HIS A 256 -17.09 -15.65 17.99
CA HIS A 256 -16.71 -16.61 19.01
C HIS A 256 -17.81 -16.71 20.07
N GLY A 257 -18.22 -17.90 20.44
CA GLY A 257 -19.25 -18.19 21.44
C GLY A 257 -18.94 -19.44 22.28
N GLU A 258 -19.92 -19.93 23.03
CA GLU A 258 -19.76 -21.08 23.92
C GLU A 258 -19.36 -22.36 23.15
N ASP A 259 -19.85 -22.53 21.91
CA ASP A 259 -19.60 -23.70 21.05
C ASP A 259 -18.35 -23.54 20.16
N GLY A 260 -17.56 -22.46 20.31
CA GLY A 260 -16.37 -22.17 19.53
C GLY A 260 -16.54 -21.04 18.53
N TYR A 261 -15.76 -21.09 17.44
CA TYR A 261 -15.73 -20.07 16.38
C TYR A 261 -16.74 -20.40 15.28
N PHE A 262 -17.41 -19.36 14.76
CA PHE A 262 -18.46 -19.52 13.75
C PHE A 262 -18.47 -18.34 12.76
N PHE A 263 -19.13 -18.55 11.61
CA PHE A 263 -19.41 -17.47 10.66
C PHE A 263 -20.59 -16.62 11.14
N ASP A 264 -20.29 -15.37 11.54
CA ASP A 264 -21.27 -14.45 12.09
C ASP A 264 -22.00 -13.64 11.00
N TYR A 265 -23.31 -13.87 10.87
CA TYR A 265 -24.23 -13.18 9.98
C TYR A 265 -25.15 -12.18 10.72
N GLY A 266 -24.84 -11.82 11.97
CA GLY A 266 -25.72 -11.07 12.86
C GLY A 266 -26.27 -9.75 12.31
N HIS A 267 -25.59 -9.14 11.33
CA HIS A 267 -25.99 -7.87 10.70
C HIS A 267 -26.37 -8.03 9.23
N ALA A 268 -26.82 -9.20 8.78
CA ALA A 268 -27.09 -9.49 7.39
C ALA A 268 -28.09 -8.52 6.73
N GLU A 269 -29.07 -7.99 7.48
CA GLU A 269 -30.09 -7.06 6.96
C GLU A 269 -29.55 -5.64 6.67
N THR A 270 -28.53 -5.20 7.41
CA THR A 270 -27.92 -3.85 7.27
C THR A 270 -26.61 -3.87 6.51
N SER A 271 -25.96 -5.05 6.47
CA SER A 271 -24.68 -5.26 5.79
C SER A 271 -24.73 -4.91 4.31
N ILE A 272 -23.60 -4.45 3.78
CA ILE A 272 -23.41 -4.30 2.32
C ILE A 272 -23.38 -5.65 1.57
N GLY A 273 -23.51 -6.77 2.28
CA GLY A 273 -23.45 -8.12 1.74
C GLY A 273 -22.02 -8.64 1.61
N LYS A 274 -21.85 -9.71 0.84
CA LYS A 274 -20.56 -10.34 0.61
C LYS A 274 -19.79 -9.64 -0.52
N VAL A 275 -18.52 -9.31 -0.29
CA VAL A 275 -17.71 -8.60 -1.30
C VAL A 275 -16.75 -9.53 -2.04
N HIS A 276 -16.58 -10.78 -1.57
CA HIS A 276 -15.76 -11.81 -2.21
C HIS A 276 -16.41 -13.20 -2.08
N THR A 277 -16.05 -14.12 -2.97
CA THR A 277 -16.67 -15.46 -3.04
C THR A 277 -16.39 -16.34 -1.81
N PHE A 278 -15.23 -16.20 -1.18
CA PHE A 278 -14.86 -16.90 0.06
C PHE A 278 -14.69 -15.92 1.22
N HIS A 279 -13.79 -16.17 2.13
CA HIS A 279 -13.57 -15.37 3.35
C HIS A 279 -12.26 -14.61 3.31
N GLY A 280 -11.85 -14.13 2.14
CA GLY A 280 -10.56 -13.49 1.87
C GLY A 280 -9.51 -14.47 1.34
N ASN A 281 -8.28 -14.01 1.17
CA ASN A 281 -7.14 -14.84 0.77
C ASN A 281 -6.51 -15.49 2.00
N PHE A 282 -7.01 -16.65 2.43
CA PHE A 282 -6.63 -17.28 3.69
C PHE A 282 -5.12 -17.42 3.88
N ALA A 283 -4.38 -17.86 2.86
CA ALA A 283 -2.93 -18.01 2.97
C ALA A 283 -2.18 -16.67 3.12
N VAL A 284 -2.74 -15.57 2.63
CA VAL A 284 -2.20 -14.20 2.87
C VAL A 284 -2.54 -13.76 4.28
N LEU A 285 -3.78 -13.97 4.72
CA LEU A 285 -4.22 -13.67 6.09
C LEU A 285 -3.38 -14.43 7.12
N LEU A 286 -3.10 -15.71 6.87
CA LEU A 286 -2.27 -16.55 7.74
C LEU A 286 -0.83 -16.01 7.84
N ARG A 287 -0.22 -15.57 6.73
CA ARG A 287 1.12 -14.95 6.78
C ARG A 287 1.14 -13.69 7.62
N ALA A 288 0.18 -12.80 7.43
CA ALA A 288 0.06 -11.58 8.24
C ALA A 288 -0.15 -11.91 9.73
N TYR A 289 -1.00 -12.89 10.04
CA TYR A 289 -1.19 -13.36 11.41
C TYR A 289 0.12 -13.85 12.04
N ILE A 290 0.87 -14.70 11.33
CA ILE A 290 2.17 -15.20 11.80
C ILE A 290 3.14 -14.04 12.03
N TYR A 291 3.20 -13.07 11.11
CA TYR A 291 4.05 -11.89 11.21
C TYR A 291 3.73 -11.06 12.46
N ILE A 292 2.43 -10.78 12.70
CA ILE A 292 1.98 -10.02 13.87
C ILE A 292 2.33 -10.77 15.16
N LYS A 293 2.02 -12.07 15.24
CA LYS A 293 2.29 -12.89 16.45
C LYS A 293 3.80 -13.05 16.71
N MET A 294 4.61 -13.12 15.66
CA MET A 294 6.07 -13.22 15.79
C MET A 294 6.69 -11.95 16.34
N LEU A 295 6.26 -10.79 15.84
CA LEU A 295 6.83 -9.51 16.23
C LEU A 295 6.26 -8.97 17.54
N GLY A 296 4.98 -9.22 17.79
CA GLY A 296 4.28 -8.61 18.92
C GLY A 296 4.26 -7.08 18.85
N ALA A 297 3.73 -6.44 19.88
CA ALA A 297 3.58 -4.98 19.91
C ALA A 297 4.92 -4.23 19.77
N GLU A 298 5.95 -4.67 20.48
CA GLU A 298 7.29 -4.06 20.46
C GLU A 298 7.96 -4.21 19.08
N GLY A 299 7.85 -5.39 18.46
CA GLY A 299 8.41 -5.63 17.13
C GLY A 299 7.73 -4.79 16.06
N LEU A 300 6.40 -4.72 16.08
CA LEU A 300 5.61 -3.90 15.14
C LEU A 300 5.96 -2.40 15.27
N LYS A 301 6.13 -1.90 16.50
CA LYS A 301 6.59 -0.52 16.72
C LYS A 301 7.97 -0.28 16.11
N ARG A 302 8.91 -1.22 16.29
CA ARG A 302 10.25 -1.14 15.69
C ARG A 302 10.25 -1.16 14.17
N VAL A 303 9.29 -1.85 13.55
CA VAL A 303 9.09 -1.80 12.08
C VAL A 303 8.90 -0.34 11.66
N SER A 304 7.96 0.37 12.26
CA SER A 304 7.68 1.78 11.91
C SER A 304 8.86 2.69 12.23
N GLU A 305 9.47 2.55 13.40
CA GLU A 305 10.63 3.35 13.79
C GLU A 305 11.79 3.17 12.79
N ASN A 306 12.11 1.93 12.42
CA ASN A 306 13.19 1.65 11.48
C ASN A 306 12.85 2.11 10.05
N ALA A 307 11.61 1.95 9.60
CA ALA A 307 11.18 2.43 8.29
C ALA A 307 11.38 3.96 8.16
N VAL A 308 10.97 4.72 9.19
CA VAL A 308 11.15 6.17 9.23
C VAL A 308 12.63 6.56 9.31
N VAL A 309 13.42 5.88 10.16
CA VAL A 309 14.87 6.13 10.28
C VAL A 309 15.59 5.88 8.95
N ASN A 310 15.32 4.75 8.29
CA ASN A 310 15.95 4.39 7.02
C ASN A 310 15.60 5.39 5.91
N ALA A 311 14.34 5.83 5.81
CA ALA A 311 13.92 6.81 4.82
C ALA A 311 14.61 8.17 5.04
N ASN A 312 14.64 8.67 6.28
CA ASN A 312 15.31 9.93 6.60
C ASN A 312 16.82 9.85 6.40
N TYR A 313 17.44 8.72 6.76
CA TYR A 313 18.87 8.50 6.52
C TYR A 313 19.19 8.62 5.02
N LEU A 314 18.44 7.92 4.17
CA LEU A 314 18.67 7.93 2.73
C LEU A 314 18.35 9.31 2.12
N MET A 315 17.28 9.97 2.56
CA MET A 315 16.93 11.32 2.13
C MET A 315 18.08 12.31 2.39
N VAL A 316 18.68 12.27 3.58
CA VAL A 316 19.81 13.16 3.94
C VAL A 316 21.02 12.93 3.05
N LEU A 317 21.32 11.69 2.65
CA LEU A 317 22.42 11.38 1.72
C LEU A 317 22.17 11.89 0.31
N LEU A 318 20.91 12.00 -0.13
CA LEU A 318 20.56 12.34 -1.51
C LEU A 318 20.18 13.80 -1.74
N LYS A 319 19.81 14.56 -0.71
CA LYS A 319 19.27 15.95 -0.83
C LYS A 319 20.19 16.95 -1.51
N ASP A 320 21.50 16.75 -1.50
CA ASP A 320 22.48 17.64 -2.14
C ASP A 320 22.73 17.26 -3.63
N HIS A 321 22.14 16.17 -4.10
CA HIS A 321 22.32 15.61 -5.45
C HIS A 321 21.04 15.61 -6.27
N TYR A 322 19.89 15.55 -5.62
CA TYR A 322 18.55 15.58 -6.20
C TYR A 322 17.69 16.61 -5.47
N HIS A 323 16.80 17.24 -6.18
CA HIS A 323 15.85 18.14 -5.52
C HIS A 323 14.84 17.31 -4.72
N ILE A 324 14.66 17.66 -3.45
CA ILE A 324 13.66 17.11 -2.54
C ILE A 324 12.95 18.30 -1.89
N GLN A 325 11.67 18.46 -2.20
CA GLN A 325 10.92 19.65 -1.77
C GLN A 325 10.76 19.74 -0.25
N HIS A 326 10.58 18.60 0.43
CA HIS A 326 10.33 18.49 1.86
C HIS A 326 11.50 17.76 2.53
N THR A 327 12.50 18.51 3.00
CA THR A 327 13.77 17.95 3.50
C THR A 327 13.89 17.93 5.03
N GLU A 328 12.90 18.46 5.76
CA GLU A 328 12.99 18.52 7.23
C GLU A 328 12.85 17.11 7.82
N HIS A 329 11.75 16.45 7.55
CA HIS A 329 11.46 15.07 7.98
C HIS A 329 10.52 14.42 6.97
N CYS A 330 10.76 13.13 6.70
CA CYS A 330 9.79 12.26 6.03
C CYS A 330 9.38 11.12 6.96
N MET A 331 8.28 10.47 6.63
CA MET A 331 7.87 9.23 7.26
C MET A 331 8.67 8.05 6.65
N HIS A 332 8.04 7.00 6.18
CA HIS A 332 8.68 5.79 5.65
C HIS A 332 9.23 5.92 4.22
N GLU A 333 8.86 6.97 3.50
CA GLU A 333 9.24 7.25 2.12
C GLU A 333 9.43 8.75 1.90
N PHE A 334 10.08 9.12 0.80
CA PHE A 334 10.23 10.50 0.37
C PHE A 334 10.23 10.60 -1.15
N VAL A 335 9.98 11.81 -1.67
CA VAL A 335 9.98 12.09 -3.11
C VAL A 335 11.15 12.98 -3.46
N ALA A 336 12.02 12.49 -4.33
CA ALA A 336 13.02 13.27 -5.04
C ALA A 336 12.55 13.53 -6.48
N ASP A 337 13.09 14.55 -7.14
CA ASP A 337 12.85 14.78 -8.56
C ASP A 337 14.15 15.02 -9.34
N SER A 338 14.07 14.85 -10.64
CA SER A 338 15.17 15.07 -11.58
C SER A 338 14.96 16.30 -12.47
N LEU A 339 14.14 17.27 -12.05
CA LEU A 339 13.85 18.47 -12.85
C LEU A 339 15.10 19.26 -13.22
N TRP A 340 16.05 19.36 -12.30
CA TRP A 340 17.31 20.04 -12.56
C TRP A 340 18.15 19.27 -13.59
N GLN A 341 18.28 17.94 -13.45
CA GLN A 341 19.01 17.09 -14.39
C GLN A 341 18.39 17.15 -15.80
N LYS A 342 17.05 17.15 -15.86
CA LYS A 342 16.32 17.28 -17.12
C LYS A 342 16.56 18.64 -17.80
N LYS A 343 16.51 19.70 -17.03
CA LYS A 343 16.69 21.07 -17.55
C LYS A 343 18.10 21.34 -18.05
N GLU A 344 19.11 20.95 -17.29
CA GLU A 344 20.51 21.26 -17.60
C GLU A 344 21.18 20.26 -18.56
N PHE A 345 20.80 18.97 -18.50
CA PHE A 345 21.47 17.88 -19.21
C PHE A 345 20.53 17.06 -20.11
N GLY A 346 19.23 17.32 -20.12
CA GLY A 346 18.24 16.55 -20.88
C GLY A 346 17.91 15.18 -20.25
N VAL A 347 18.45 14.85 -19.08
CA VAL A 347 18.31 13.54 -18.43
C VAL A 347 17.01 13.47 -17.67
N THR A 348 16.12 12.57 -18.06
CA THR A 348 14.81 12.37 -17.40
C THR A 348 14.91 11.39 -16.23
N THR A 349 13.88 11.39 -15.38
CA THR A 349 13.73 10.37 -14.32
C THR A 349 13.78 8.94 -14.87
N LEU A 350 13.21 8.70 -16.06
CA LEU A 350 13.28 7.38 -16.69
C LEU A 350 14.72 6.98 -17.05
N ASP A 351 15.55 7.93 -17.48
CA ASP A 351 16.96 7.67 -17.80
C ASP A 351 17.74 7.27 -16.54
N ILE A 352 17.52 7.97 -15.42
CA ILE A 352 18.09 7.65 -14.12
C ILE A 352 17.63 6.25 -13.66
N ALA A 353 16.33 5.95 -13.77
CA ALA A 353 15.77 4.65 -13.45
C ALA A 353 16.40 3.51 -14.26
N LYS A 354 16.62 3.72 -15.56
CA LYS A 354 17.31 2.74 -16.43
C LYS A 354 18.78 2.59 -16.07
N ARG A 355 19.44 3.68 -15.68
CA ARG A 355 20.85 3.63 -15.25
C ARG A 355 21.04 2.90 -13.92
N LEU A 356 20.07 2.99 -13.00
CA LEU A 356 20.09 2.20 -11.75
C LEU A 356 20.13 0.70 -12.00
N LEU A 357 19.47 0.20 -13.07
CA LEU A 357 19.52 -1.21 -13.44
C LEU A 357 20.97 -1.65 -13.79
N ASP A 358 21.75 -0.78 -14.46
CA ASP A 358 23.16 -1.05 -14.76
C ASP A 358 24.05 -1.07 -13.51
N LYS A 359 23.65 -0.35 -12.46
CA LYS A 359 24.30 -0.37 -11.14
C LYS A 359 23.85 -1.54 -10.26
N GLY A 360 22.94 -2.39 -10.77
CA GLY A 360 22.44 -3.57 -10.07
C GLY A 360 21.27 -3.31 -9.11
N PHE A 361 20.68 -2.12 -9.13
CA PHE A 361 19.54 -1.75 -8.30
C PHE A 361 18.24 -1.72 -9.11
N HIS A 362 17.13 -2.03 -8.44
CA HIS A 362 15.81 -1.74 -8.97
C HIS A 362 15.55 -0.23 -8.87
N ALA A 363 14.85 0.31 -9.85
CA ALA A 363 14.43 1.70 -9.82
C ALA A 363 13.37 1.95 -8.73
N PRO A 364 13.32 3.15 -8.12
CA PRO A 364 12.18 3.58 -7.33
C PRO A 364 10.93 3.75 -8.20
N THR A 365 9.78 4.07 -7.60
CA THR A 365 8.58 4.46 -8.33
C THR A 365 8.83 5.80 -9.04
N VAL A 366 8.61 5.84 -10.35
CA VAL A 366 8.86 7.02 -11.17
C VAL A 366 7.55 7.66 -11.64
N TYR A 367 7.58 9.00 -11.86
CA TYR A 367 6.43 9.80 -12.30
C TYR A 367 5.22 9.73 -11.36
N PHE A 368 5.45 9.43 -10.10
CA PHE A 368 4.45 9.42 -9.05
C PHE A 368 5.07 9.97 -7.74
N PRO A 369 4.34 10.79 -6.94
CA PRO A 369 2.96 11.27 -7.15
C PRO A 369 2.86 12.29 -8.30
N LEU A 370 1.67 12.38 -8.92
CA LEU A 370 1.47 13.19 -10.15
C LEU A 370 1.67 14.69 -9.94
N ILE A 371 1.56 15.16 -8.69
CA ILE A 371 1.78 16.58 -8.32
C ILE A 371 3.27 16.97 -8.35
N VAL A 372 4.20 16.02 -8.44
CA VAL A 372 5.64 16.27 -8.54
C VAL A 372 6.13 15.86 -9.92
N PRO A 373 6.45 16.81 -10.82
CA PRO A 373 7.02 16.50 -12.12
C PRO A 373 8.38 15.80 -11.97
N GLU A 374 8.68 14.83 -12.83
CA GLU A 374 9.91 14.02 -12.81
C GLU A 374 10.16 13.35 -11.44
N ALA A 375 9.11 12.94 -10.75
CA ALA A 375 9.18 12.34 -9.43
C ALA A 375 9.90 10.98 -9.43
N MET A 376 10.63 10.74 -8.35
CA MET A 376 11.16 9.45 -7.89
C MET A 376 10.74 9.25 -6.45
N MET A 377 9.80 8.35 -6.18
CA MET A 377 9.36 8.03 -4.83
C MET A 377 10.17 6.85 -4.31
N ILE A 378 10.87 7.06 -3.21
CA ILE A 378 11.86 6.13 -2.65
C ILE A 378 11.39 5.66 -1.27
N GLU A 379 11.16 4.37 -1.13
CA GLU A 379 10.80 3.68 0.12
C GLU A 379 11.84 2.58 0.38
N PRO A 380 12.79 2.79 1.31
CA PRO A 380 13.83 1.79 1.58
C PRO A 380 13.34 0.59 2.39
N THR A 381 12.24 0.71 3.13
CA THR A 381 11.69 -0.21 4.13
C THR A 381 12.56 -0.38 5.40
N GLU A 382 11.98 -1.03 6.42
CA GLU A 382 12.66 -1.30 7.69
C GLU A 382 13.65 -2.46 7.60
N THR A 383 13.52 -3.32 6.58
CA THR A 383 14.34 -4.54 6.48
C THR A 383 15.72 -4.31 5.88
N GLU A 384 15.97 -3.13 5.33
CA GLU A 384 17.26 -2.81 4.71
C GLU A 384 18.33 -2.47 5.74
N SER A 385 19.52 -2.99 5.50
CA SER A 385 20.69 -2.67 6.31
C SER A 385 21.28 -1.30 5.93
N LYS A 386 22.05 -0.71 6.85
CA LYS A 386 22.78 0.53 6.56
C LYS A 386 23.71 0.38 5.34
N GLU A 387 24.35 -0.77 5.18
CA GLU A 387 25.24 -1.07 4.05
C GLU A 387 24.48 -1.07 2.73
N SER A 388 23.25 -1.63 2.68
CA SER A 388 22.37 -1.57 1.49
C SER A 388 22.00 -0.14 1.15
N LEU A 389 21.63 0.67 2.16
CA LEU A 389 21.27 2.07 1.99
C LEU A 389 22.45 2.91 1.49
N ASP A 390 23.65 2.71 2.06
CA ASP A 390 24.88 3.39 1.64
C ASP A 390 25.23 3.04 0.19
N ALA A 391 25.10 1.78 -0.20
CA ALA A 391 25.38 1.32 -1.56
C ALA A 391 24.40 1.92 -2.59
N PHE A 392 23.10 1.98 -2.25
CA PHE A 392 22.08 2.62 -3.08
C PHE A 392 22.33 4.13 -3.21
N ALA A 393 22.62 4.81 -2.09
CA ALA A 393 22.94 6.23 -2.10
C ALA A 393 24.18 6.53 -2.97
N ALA A 394 25.24 5.72 -2.84
CA ALA A 394 26.43 5.87 -3.66
C ALA A 394 26.13 5.72 -5.16
N ALA A 395 25.30 4.74 -5.54
CA ALA A 395 24.87 4.55 -6.94
C ALA A 395 24.07 5.76 -7.45
N MET A 396 23.13 6.29 -6.66
CA MET A 396 22.37 7.49 -7.02
C MET A 396 23.27 8.72 -7.17
N ILE A 397 24.23 8.92 -6.26
CA ILE A 397 25.18 10.04 -6.30
C ILE A 397 26.08 9.93 -7.55
N GLU A 398 26.57 8.72 -7.85
CA GLU A 398 27.35 8.47 -9.06
C GLU A 398 26.55 8.78 -10.33
N ILE A 399 25.26 8.40 -10.39
CA ILE A 399 24.37 8.72 -11.50
C ILE A 399 24.17 10.23 -11.64
N ALA A 400 23.99 10.95 -10.53
CA ALA A 400 23.89 12.40 -10.54
C ALA A 400 25.18 13.07 -11.08
N GLN A 401 26.36 12.47 -10.84
CA GLN A 401 27.62 12.93 -11.43
C GLN A 401 27.71 12.57 -12.90
N GLU A 402 27.31 11.33 -13.30
CA GLU A 402 27.26 10.92 -14.70
C GLU A 402 26.36 11.82 -15.54
N CYS A 403 25.25 12.35 -14.99
CA CYS A 403 24.41 13.34 -15.66
C CYS A 403 25.19 14.58 -16.12
N ARG A 404 26.16 15.03 -15.31
CA ARG A 404 26.99 16.19 -15.61
C ARG A 404 28.13 15.87 -16.60
N ASP A 405 28.79 14.74 -16.39
CA ASP A 405 30.03 14.40 -17.08
C ASP A 405 29.77 13.70 -18.44
N ASN A 406 28.73 12.88 -18.52
CA ASN A 406 28.39 12.11 -19.72
C ASN A 406 26.89 11.74 -19.78
N PRO A 407 25.99 12.69 -20.06
CA PRO A 407 24.54 12.45 -20.10
C PRO A 407 24.13 11.38 -21.14
N GLU A 408 24.89 11.21 -22.21
CA GLU A 408 24.61 10.21 -23.24
C GLU A 408 24.61 8.78 -22.67
N LEU A 409 25.46 8.51 -21.67
CA LEU A 409 25.47 7.23 -20.96
C LEU A 409 24.12 6.88 -20.34
N LEU A 410 23.37 7.88 -19.84
CA LEU A 410 22.05 7.67 -19.25
C LEU A 410 20.98 7.51 -20.34
N HIS A 411 21.10 8.24 -21.46
CA HIS A 411 20.17 8.08 -22.58
C HIS A 411 20.26 6.69 -23.20
N GLU A 412 21.44 6.09 -23.23
CA GLU A 412 21.66 4.74 -23.72
C GLU A 412 21.34 3.62 -22.73
N ALA A 413 21.22 3.94 -21.42
CA ALA A 413 20.94 2.95 -20.39
C ALA A 413 19.55 2.28 -20.57
N PRO A 414 19.36 1.01 -20.16
CA PRO A 414 20.35 0.11 -19.53
C PRO A 414 21.31 -0.54 -20.55
N LEU A 415 22.57 -0.70 -20.15
CA LEU A 415 23.62 -1.26 -21.01
C LEU A 415 23.97 -2.71 -20.66
N THR A 416 23.83 -3.09 -19.38
CA THR A 416 24.30 -4.38 -18.85
C THR A 416 23.18 -5.42 -18.66
N THR A 417 21.92 -5.01 -18.85
CA THR A 417 20.76 -5.90 -18.72
C THR A 417 20.57 -6.76 -19.98
N PRO A 418 19.94 -7.95 -19.87
CA PRO A 418 19.68 -8.82 -21.02
C PRO A 418 18.81 -8.17 -22.11
N VAL A 419 17.97 -7.21 -21.73
CA VAL A 419 17.08 -6.46 -22.61
C VAL A 419 17.36 -4.97 -22.42
N ARG A 420 17.51 -4.26 -23.54
CA ARG A 420 17.68 -2.79 -23.57
C ARG A 420 16.33 -2.10 -23.33
N ARG A 421 16.20 -0.83 -23.70
CA ARG A 421 14.92 -0.12 -23.65
C ARG A 421 13.88 -0.86 -24.50
N VAL A 422 12.72 -1.07 -23.90
CA VAL A 422 11.57 -1.70 -24.55
C VAL A 422 10.65 -0.65 -25.17
N ASP A 423 9.89 -1.06 -26.19
CA ASP A 423 8.84 -0.24 -26.78
C ASP A 423 7.56 -0.39 -25.93
N ASP A 424 7.42 0.47 -24.92
CA ASP A 424 6.32 0.45 -23.97
C ASP A 424 4.96 0.68 -24.68
N VAL A 425 4.94 1.50 -25.75
CA VAL A 425 3.74 1.77 -26.53
C VAL A 425 3.27 0.53 -27.27
N ARG A 426 4.21 -0.17 -27.91
CA ARG A 426 3.91 -1.44 -28.60
C ARG A 426 3.47 -2.51 -27.61
N ALA A 427 4.14 -2.62 -26.45
CA ALA A 427 3.78 -3.59 -25.41
C ALA A 427 2.34 -3.44 -24.90
N VAL A 428 1.84 -2.20 -24.80
CA VAL A 428 0.46 -1.93 -24.40
C VAL A 428 -0.55 -2.12 -25.53
N LYS A 429 -0.22 -1.63 -26.75
CA LYS A 429 -1.15 -1.64 -27.89
C LYS A 429 -1.25 -3.00 -28.60
N PHE A 430 -0.19 -3.77 -28.60
CA PHE A 430 -0.06 -5.04 -29.32
C PHE A 430 0.45 -6.12 -28.37
N LEU A 431 -0.30 -6.33 -27.29
CA LEU A 431 0.04 -7.30 -26.25
C LEU A 431 0.11 -8.72 -26.85
N ASP A 432 1.30 -9.28 -26.88
CA ASP A 432 1.55 -10.67 -27.23
C ASP A 432 2.26 -11.34 -26.05
N VAL A 433 1.53 -12.18 -25.32
CA VAL A 433 2.01 -12.93 -24.15
C VAL A 433 1.98 -14.44 -24.39
N ALA A 434 1.69 -14.85 -25.62
CA ALA A 434 1.69 -16.26 -25.99
C ALA A 434 3.13 -16.78 -26.15
N PHE A 435 3.41 -17.94 -25.57
CA PHE A 435 4.68 -18.63 -25.80
C PHE A 435 4.63 -19.36 -27.16
N SER A 436 5.53 -18.99 -28.07
CA SER A 436 5.73 -19.69 -29.35
C SER A 436 7.00 -20.53 -29.29
N PRO A 437 6.90 -21.88 -29.33
CA PRO A 437 8.09 -22.71 -29.35
C PRO A 437 8.91 -22.44 -30.61
N GLY A 438 10.13 -21.91 -30.45
CA GLY A 438 11.06 -21.70 -31.55
C GLY A 438 11.38 -20.24 -31.93
N GLU A 439 10.82 -19.25 -31.17
CA GLU A 439 11.25 -17.86 -31.21
C GLU A 439 12.24 -17.49 -30.10
#